data_739d48a7677bac9888a511ef8686502c
#
_entry.id   739d48a7677bac9888a511ef8686502c
#
_cell.length_a   1.000
_cell.length_b   1.000
_cell.length_c   1.000
_cell.angle_alpha   90.00
_cell.angle_beta   90.00
_cell.angle_gamma   90.00
#
_symmetry.space_group_name_H-M   'P 1'
#
loop_
_entity.id
_entity.type
_entity.pdbx_description
1 polymer ?
#
loop_
_entity_poly.entity_id
_entity_poly.type
_entity_poly.pdbx_seq_one_letter_code
_entity_poly.pdbx_strand_id
1 'polypeptide(L)'
;MMDDSILKYEDRMWQLTDATKTKMPELADAYYGSVKDAVYRDGSIDLKTKRLMSLAIAIQADCKDCMISQTSKALELGATTEEIFETCSVAISMGGTLAWSKALIVADYLREKELIE
;
A
#
# COMPACT_ATOMS: atom_id res chain seq x y z
N MET A 1 -9.30 21.17 10.04
CA MET A 1 -9.26 20.54 9.84
C MET A 1 -8.71 19.68 10.45
N MET A 2 -8.82 19.26 10.79
CA MET A 2 -8.47 18.31 11.42
C MET A 2 -7.12 17.92 11.27
N ASP A 3 -6.59 17.17 12.11
CA ASP A 3 -5.29 16.63 11.93
C ASP A 3 -5.37 15.49 10.94
N ASP A 4 -4.91 15.75 9.78
CA ASP A 4 -4.99 14.82 8.68
C ASP A 4 -3.71 14.04 8.47
N SER A 5 -2.92 13.84 9.54
CA SER A 5 -1.69 13.07 9.43
C SER A 5 -1.96 11.67 8.89
N ILE A 6 -1.31 11.35 7.78
CA ILE A 6 -1.47 10.04 7.15
C ILE A 6 -0.79 8.94 7.99
N LEU A 7 0.24 9.30 8.78
CA LEU A 7 0.86 8.33 9.68
C LEU A 7 -0.07 7.98 10.83
N LYS A 8 -0.81 8.94 11.36
CA LYS A 8 -1.84 8.66 12.36
C LYS A 8 -2.98 7.83 11.78
N TYR A 9 -3.35 8.12 10.54
CA TYR A 9 -4.33 7.32 9.81
C TYR A 9 -3.84 5.88 9.68
N GLU A 10 -2.58 5.68 9.33
CA GLU A 10 -2.01 4.33 9.21
C GLU A 10 -2.07 3.58 10.54
N ASP A 11 -1.67 4.21 11.65
CA ASP A 11 -1.73 3.58 12.96
C ASP A 11 -3.15 3.13 13.29
N ARG A 12 -4.11 3.99 13.05
CA ARG A 12 -5.51 3.68 13.29
C ARG A 12 -5.99 2.56 12.39
N MET A 13 -5.59 2.56 11.13
CA MET A 13 -5.93 1.53 10.17
C MET A 13 -5.49 0.15 10.67
N TRP A 14 -4.24 0.04 11.14
CA TRP A 14 -3.73 -1.24 11.64
C TRP A 14 -4.46 -1.68 12.91
N GLN A 15 -4.76 -0.74 13.82
CA GLN A 15 -5.53 -1.06 15.03
C GLN A 15 -6.91 -1.60 14.68
N LEU A 16 -7.59 -0.96 13.75
CA LEU A 16 -8.93 -1.37 13.33
C LEU A 16 -8.89 -2.68 12.55
N THR A 17 -7.84 -2.91 11.75
CA THR A 17 -7.64 -4.17 11.07
C THR A 17 -7.53 -5.31 12.08
N ASP A 18 -6.73 -5.14 13.12
CA ASP A 18 -6.59 -6.15 14.17
C ASP A 18 -7.91 -6.40 14.88
N ALA A 19 -8.67 -5.35 15.15
CA ALA A 19 -9.99 -5.49 15.77
C ALA A 19 -10.95 -6.27 14.87
N THR A 20 -10.93 -6.04 13.55
CA THR A 20 -11.79 -6.79 12.63
C THR A 20 -11.38 -8.27 12.55
N LYS A 21 -10.07 -8.55 12.60
CA LYS A 21 -9.59 -9.94 12.61
C LYS A 21 -10.12 -10.70 13.82
N THR A 22 -10.18 -10.04 14.97
CA THR A 22 -10.72 -10.64 16.18
C THR A 22 -12.21 -10.96 16.05
N LYS A 23 -12.93 -10.16 15.29
CA LYS A 23 -14.36 -10.35 15.08
C LYS A 23 -14.68 -11.33 13.96
N MET A 24 -13.74 -11.58 13.05
CA MET A 24 -13.89 -12.47 11.91
C MET A 24 -12.70 -13.43 11.81
N PRO A 25 -12.48 -14.27 12.85
CA PRO A 25 -11.21 -15.00 12.93
C PRO A 25 -11.00 -16.02 11.81
N GLU A 26 -12.04 -16.72 11.40
CA GLU A 26 -11.90 -17.73 10.33
C GLU A 26 -11.54 -17.08 9.00
N LEU A 27 -12.22 -15.97 8.68
CA LEU A 27 -11.93 -15.23 7.45
C LEU A 27 -10.53 -14.62 7.50
N ALA A 28 -10.16 -14.06 8.65
CA ALA A 28 -8.85 -13.45 8.82
C ALA A 28 -7.74 -14.49 8.65
N ASP A 29 -7.89 -15.67 9.26
CA ASP A 29 -6.90 -16.74 9.14
C ASP A 29 -6.74 -17.21 7.69
N ALA A 30 -7.83 -17.36 6.96
CA ALA A 30 -7.79 -17.77 5.57
C ALA A 30 -7.18 -16.66 4.69
N TYR A 31 -7.64 -15.42 4.83
CA TYR A 31 -7.24 -14.34 3.96
C TYR A 31 -5.81 -13.87 4.20
N TYR A 32 -5.46 -13.59 5.47
CA TYR A 32 -4.12 -13.13 5.82
C TYR A 32 -3.11 -14.26 5.90
N GLY A 33 -3.57 -15.49 6.06
CA GLY A 33 -2.73 -16.69 6.03
C GLY A 33 -2.62 -17.25 4.63
N SER A 34 -3.42 -18.28 4.32
CA SER A 34 -3.23 -19.06 3.10
C SER A 34 -3.36 -18.26 1.81
N VAL A 35 -4.29 -17.29 1.72
CA VAL A 35 -4.45 -16.50 0.51
C VAL A 35 -3.26 -15.57 0.29
N LYS A 36 -2.89 -14.79 1.31
CA LYS A 36 -1.74 -13.87 1.21
C LYS A 36 -0.43 -14.62 1.02
N ASP A 37 -0.25 -15.73 1.74
CA ASP A 37 0.98 -16.51 1.65
C ASP A 37 1.16 -17.16 0.28
N ALA A 38 0.07 -17.50 -0.39
CA ALA A 38 0.15 -18.05 -1.75
C ALA A 38 0.64 -17.04 -2.77
N VAL A 39 0.43 -15.75 -2.50
CA VAL A 39 0.78 -14.66 -3.43
C VAL A 39 2.10 -13.99 -3.05
N TYR A 40 2.22 -13.57 -1.79
CA TYR A 40 3.32 -12.70 -1.36
C TYR A 40 4.53 -13.49 -0.91
N ARG A 41 5.20 -14.07 -1.89
CA ARG A 41 6.45 -14.80 -1.73
C ARG A 41 7.25 -14.67 -3.01
N ASP A 42 8.54 -14.93 -2.95
CA ASP A 42 9.37 -14.94 -4.14
C ASP A 42 8.96 -16.11 -5.03
N GLY A 43 8.83 -15.83 -6.30
CA GLY A 43 8.53 -16.80 -7.33
C GLY A 43 9.21 -16.35 -8.62
N SER A 44 8.57 -16.56 -9.77
CA SER A 44 9.06 -16.00 -11.03
C SER A 44 9.14 -14.49 -10.98
N ILE A 45 8.27 -13.88 -10.17
CA ILE A 45 8.30 -12.44 -9.85
C ILE A 45 8.66 -12.35 -8.37
N ASP A 46 9.63 -11.52 -8.04
CA ASP A 46 10.06 -11.40 -6.64
C ASP A 46 9.03 -10.66 -5.79
N LEU A 47 9.16 -10.81 -4.48
CA LEU A 47 8.18 -10.26 -3.53
C LEU A 47 8.13 -8.73 -3.60
N LYS A 48 9.28 -8.05 -3.70
CA LYS A 48 9.30 -6.59 -3.79
C LYS A 48 8.51 -6.12 -5.00
N THR A 49 8.72 -6.74 -6.16
CA THR A 49 7.99 -6.41 -7.37
C THR A 49 6.50 -6.65 -7.21
N LYS A 50 6.11 -7.75 -6.56
CA LYS A 50 4.70 -8.02 -6.28
C LYS A 50 4.07 -6.93 -5.41
N ARG A 51 4.80 -6.41 -4.41
CA ARG A 51 4.29 -5.30 -3.59
C ARG A 51 4.13 -4.02 -4.42
N LEU A 52 5.06 -3.75 -5.32
CA LEU A 52 4.95 -2.60 -6.21
C LEU A 52 3.78 -2.76 -7.19
N MET A 53 3.58 -3.98 -7.72
CA MET A 53 2.41 -4.27 -8.56
C MET A 53 1.11 -4.03 -7.78
N SER A 54 1.06 -4.46 -6.53
CA SER A 54 -0.10 -4.25 -5.66
C SER A 54 -0.36 -2.78 -5.41
N LEU A 55 0.70 -1.97 -5.27
CA LEU A 55 0.56 -0.53 -5.13
C LEU A 55 -0.08 0.09 -6.38
N ALA A 56 0.38 -0.28 -7.57
CA ALA A 56 -0.20 0.23 -8.80
C ALA A 56 -1.69 -0.13 -8.91
N ILE A 57 -2.04 -1.36 -8.54
CA ILE A 57 -3.43 -1.82 -8.53
C ILE A 57 -4.25 -1.04 -7.50
N ALA A 58 -3.69 -0.79 -6.31
CA ALA A 58 -4.36 -0.03 -5.27
C ALA A 58 -4.70 1.39 -5.73
N ILE A 59 -3.82 2.03 -6.48
CA ILE A 59 -4.06 3.36 -7.05
C ILE A 59 -5.25 3.31 -8.01
N GLN A 60 -5.28 2.33 -8.91
CA GLN A 60 -6.38 2.17 -9.86
C GLN A 60 -7.69 1.81 -9.18
N ALA A 61 -7.62 1.04 -8.09
CA ALA A 61 -8.81 0.63 -7.34
C ALA A 61 -9.30 1.69 -6.36
N ASP A 62 -8.59 2.80 -6.22
CA ASP A 62 -8.92 3.87 -5.27
C ASP A 62 -8.99 3.35 -3.83
N CYS A 63 -8.01 2.55 -3.45
CA CYS A 63 -7.96 1.97 -2.11
C CYS A 63 -6.86 2.66 -1.30
N LYS A 64 -7.25 3.66 -0.50
CA LYS A 64 -6.30 4.43 0.31
C LYS A 64 -5.51 3.54 1.25
N ASP A 65 -6.19 2.66 1.97
CA ASP A 65 -5.54 1.74 2.92
C ASP A 65 -4.56 0.82 2.21
N CYS A 66 -4.93 0.36 1.02
CA CYS A 66 -4.07 -0.50 0.22
C CYS A 66 -2.82 0.26 -0.26
N MET A 67 -2.98 1.52 -0.69
CA MET A 67 -1.83 2.34 -1.10
C MET A 67 -0.82 2.49 0.04
N ILE A 68 -1.31 2.78 1.23
CA ILE A 68 -0.47 2.95 2.42
C ILE A 68 0.22 1.63 2.77
N SER A 69 -0.54 0.55 2.85
CA SER A 69 0.02 -0.73 3.28
C SER A 69 1.01 -1.29 2.26
N GLN A 70 0.72 -1.18 0.96
CA GLN A 70 1.63 -1.71 -0.05
C GLN A 70 2.90 -0.85 -0.16
N THR A 71 2.79 0.47 0.00
CA THR A 71 3.97 1.34 0.06
C THR A 71 4.83 0.97 1.26
N SER A 72 4.23 0.82 2.43
CA SER A 72 4.94 0.44 3.65
C SER A 72 5.68 -0.90 3.46
N LYS A 73 4.99 -1.90 2.94
CA LYS A 73 5.57 -3.23 2.74
C LYS A 73 6.67 -3.23 1.68
N ALA A 74 6.51 -2.45 0.62
CA ALA A 74 7.55 -2.29 -0.39
C ALA A 74 8.81 -1.66 0.21
N LEU A 75 8.65 -0.63 1.04
CA LEU A 75 9.78 0.01 1.72
C LEU A 75 10.50 -0.97 2.64
N GLU A 76 9.77 -1.82 3.36
CA GLU A 76 10.36 -2.84 4.23
C GLU A 76 11.23 -3.82 3.43
N LEU A 77 10.91 -4.03 2.16
CA LEU A 77 11.64 -4.93 1.27
C LEU A 77 12.74 -4.22 0.49
N GLY A 78 13.02 -2.97 0.83
CA GLY A 78 14.12 -2.21 0.24
C GLY A 78 13.76 -1.44 -1.02
N ALA A 79 12.47 -1.26 -1.31
CA ALA A 79 12.09 -0.41 -2.44
C ALA A 79 12.55 1.02 -2.20
N THR A 80 13.06 1.65 -3.23
CA THR A 80 13.47 3.07 -3.17
C THR A 80 12.27 3.96 -3.46
N THR A 81 12.38 5.24 -3.07
CA THR A 81 11.34 6.20 -3.42
C THR A 81 11.20 6.35 -4.92
N GLU A 82 12.31 6.25 -5.66
CA GLU A 82 12.30 6.27 -7.11
C GLU A 82 11.47 5.12 -7.69
N GLU A 83 11.65 3.92 -7.15
CA GLU A 83 10.87 2.75 -7.58
C GLU A 83 9.38 2.92 -7.28
N ILE A 84 9.07 3.51 -6.13
CA ILE A 84 7.68 3.78 -5.75
C ILE A 84 7.04 4.80 -6.71
N PHE A 85 7.73 5.89 -7.01
CA PHE A 85 7.19 6.89 -7.93
C PHE A 85 7.12 6.38 -9.37
N GLU A 86 8.06 5.54 -9.77
CA GLU A 86 7.99 4.91 -11.08
C GLU A 86 6.78 3.97 -11.17
N THR A 87 6.48 3.26 -10.09
CA THR A 87 5.26 2.45 -9.98
C THR A 87 4.01 3.33 -10.13
N CYS A 88 3.99 4.47 -9.45
CA CYS A 88 2.90 5.44 -9.60
C CYS A 88 2.76 5.91 -11.04
N SER A 89 3.89 6.12 -11.73
CA SER A 89 3.87 6.57 -13.13
C SER A 89 3.18 5.58 -14.05
N VAL A 90 3.36 4.29 -13.80
CA VAL A 90 2.68 3.25 -14.58
C VAL A 90 1.17 3.32 -14.36
N ALA A 91 0.74 3.44 -13.10
CA ALA A 91 -0.69 3.59 -12.78
C ALA A 91 -1.27 4.86 -13.43
N ILE A 92 -0.54 5.96 -13.39
CA ILE A 92 -0.97 7.22 -13.98
C ILE A 92 -1.09 7.09 -15.51
N SER A 93 -0.19 6.35 -16.14
CA SER A 93 -0.25 6.15 -17.59
C SER A 93 -1.55 5.49 -18.04
N MET A 94 -2.14 4.68 -17.17
CA MET A 94 -3.39 3.97 -17.47
C MET A 94 -4.63 4.74 -16.98
N GLY A 95 -4.52 5.43 -15.85
CA GLY A 95 -5.66 6.06 -15.18
C GLY A 95 -5.77 7.56 -15.33
N GLY A 96 -4.76 8.22 -15.85
CA GLY A 96 -4.77 9.66 -16.10
C GLY A 96 -4.79 10.50 -14.84
N THR A 97 -5.44 11.66 -14.91
CA THR A 97 -5.50 12.63 -13.81
C THR A 97 -6.05 12.04 -12.52
N LEU A 98 -7.05 11.17 -12.63
CA LEU A 98 -7.64 10.55 -11.45
C LEU A 98 -6.60 9.70 -10.71
N ALA A 99 -5.83 8.89 -11.44
CA ALA A 99 -4.76 8.09 -10.84
C ALA A 99 -3.66 8.99 -10.25
N TRP A 100 -3.32 10.08 -10.92
CA TRP A 100 -2.37 11.04 -10.37
C TRP A 100 -2.85 11.60 -9.04
N SER A 101 -4.12 11.96 -8.96
CA SER A 101 -4.73 12.46 -7.74
C SER A 101 -4.59 11.45 -6.59
N LYS A 102 -4.75 10.16 -6.88
CA LYS A 102 -4.56 9.11 -5.87
C LYS A 102 -3.10 8.93 -5.49
N ALA A 103 -2.19 9.09 -6.45
CA ALA A 103 -0.76 9.00 -6.16
C ALA A 103 -0.28 10.09 -5.19
N LEU A 104 -1.04 11.18 -5.04
CA LEU A 104 -0.73 12.19 -4.03
C LEU A 104 -0.80 11.62 -2.61
N ILE A 105 -1.62 10.60 -2.39
CA ILE A 105 -1.69 9.90 -1.09
C ILE A 105 -0.37 9.21 -0.80
N VAL A 106 0.21 8.57 -1.80
CA VAL A 106 1.52 7.92 -1.67
C VAL A 106 2.61 8.97 -1.38
N ALA A 107 2.58 10.07 -2.11
CA ALA A 107 3.54 11.16 -1.90
C ALA A 107 3.42 11.75 -0.49
N ASP A 108 2.19 11.94 0.01
CA ASP A 108 1.96 12.43 1.35
C ASP A 108 2.54 11.48 2.40
N TYR A 109 2.32 10.19 2.21
CA TYR A 109 2.86 9.15 3.10
C TYR A 109 4.39 9.19 3.14
N LEU A 110 5.02 9.26 1.96
CA LEU A 110 6.48 9.32 1.89
C LEU A 110 7.04 10.60 2.52
N ARG A 111 6.33 11.72 2.34
CA ARG A 111 6.77 12.99 2.92
C ARG A 111 6.66 12.98 4.44
N GLU A 112 5.58 12.47 5.00
CA GLU A 112 5.45 12.39 6.45
C GLU A 112 6.46 11.43 7.07
N LYS A 113 6.89 10.41 6.31
CA LYS A 113 7.99 9.54 6.76
C LYS A 113 9.37 10.16 6.54
N GLU A 114 9.40 11.40 6.04
CA GLU A 114 10.65 12.15 5.81
C GLU A 114 11.56 11.46 4.77
N LEU A 115 10.98 10.74 3.83
CA LEU A 115 11.70 10.07 2.75
C LEU A 115 11.78 10.94 1.49
N ILE A 116 10.97 11.96 1.39
CA ILE A 116 11.02 13.00 0.35
C ILE A 116 10.79 14.36 1.00
N GLU A 117 11.07 15.43 0.25
CA GLU A 117 10.88 16.80 0.73
C GLU A 117 9.43 17.27 0.63
#